data_2266e706c314f5cd4a58355031e32407
#
_entry.id   2266e706c314f5cd4a58355031e32407
#
_cell.length_a   1.000
_cell.length_b   1.000
_cell.length_c   1.000
_cell.angle_alpha   90.00
_cell.angle_beta   90.00
_cell.angle_gamma   90.00
#
_symmetry.space_group_name_H-M   'P 1'
#
loop_
_entity.id
_entity.type
_entity.pdbx_description
1 polymer ?
#
loop_
_entity_poly.entity_id
_entity_poly.type
_entity_poly.pdbx_seq_one_letter_code
_entity_poly.pdbx_strand_id
1 'polypeptide(L)'
;MLIEEMISFAAAIDKNGKNNGNNLEQQYKKIMRKLLFTLSMLALGIGSTQAQIAYQKAKFLDNVYLGVEGGVTTPFTLKNIAPLNTWAGVKLGKNFSPVYGANLEGLVSFGDHGMADSHTIARIVNFGLNGTVNLTNLFMDYKPEKKFELIAEAGIGYQIVFGDPNLIATHNAGDDTELSAKTGLMFAWNLGSKKALQFYAEPAVLWNLTPGPGDAIHFDRSAAQLGLFVGLNYKFKTSNGTHNFKKYDIGALNDEINSLRAELEAKPKEVVKEVVKEVIKEVPTVSTQKVCVENLVFVTFAQGKYYLTNEAKKSLNSIKAGSHVQVVGTASPEGSKAFNDRLSQSRADVVANYLKGRGVIIDEATGKGVQGVTSNRLAVVYVK
;
A
#
# COMPACT_ATOMS: atom_id res chain seq x y z
N MET A 1 25.56 16.06 1.54
CA MET A 1 25.20 16.75 2.81
C MET A 1 24.87 15.77 3.94
N LEU A 2 23.78 14.97 3.90
CA LEU A 2 23.43 14.05 5.00
C LEU A 2 24.44 12.89 5.16
N ILE A 3 24.91 12.33 4.05
CA ILE A 3 25.94 11.28 4.02
C ILE A 3 27.30 11.84 4.50
N GLU A 4 27.63 13.06 4.13
CA GLU A 4 28.84 13.74 4.59
C GLU A 4 28.78 14.05 6.10
N GLU A 5 27.63 14.48 6.62
CA GLU A 5 27.41 14.64 8.07
C GLU A 5 27.54 13.31 8.82
N MET A 6 27.07 12.19 8.25
CA MET A 6 27.23 10.85 8.83
C MET A 6 28.68 10.35 8.81
N ILE A 7 29.40 10.58 7.72
CA ILE A 7 30.83 10.24 7.60
C ILE A 7 31.68 11.09 8.56
N SER A 8 31.39 12.37 8.66
CA SER A 8 32.05 13.29 9.62
C SER A 8 31.79 12.89 11.06
N PHE A 9 30.57 12.43 11.37
CA PHE A 9 30.19 11.93 12.69
C PHE A 9 30.88 10.62 13.03
N ALA A 10 30.97 9.67 12.09
CA ALA A 10 31.70 8.42 12.25
C ALA A 10 33.20 8.68 12.50
N ALA A 11 33.78 9.63 11.77
CA ALA A 11 35.19 10.05 11.95
C ALA A 11 35.43 10.78 13.28
N ALA A 12 34.44 11.50 13.81
CA ALA A 12 34.52 12.17 15.12
C ALA A 12 34.44 11.17 16.29
N ILE A 13 33.74 10.06 16.13
CA ILE A 13 33.71 8.96 17.13
C ILE A 13 35.08 8.30 17.25
N ASP A 14 35.82 8.11 16.14
CA ASP A 14 37.11 7.44 16.11
C ASP A 14 38.23 8.31 16.73
N LYS A 15 38.12 9.65 16.64
CA LYS A 15 39.16 10.56 17.16
C LYS A 15 39.06 10.97 18.63
N ASN A 16 37.90 10.86 19.27
CA ASN A 16 37.64 11.42 20.60
C ASN A 16 37.05 10.43 21.61
N GLY A 17 37.72 9.31 21.85
CA GLY A 17 37.31 8.29 22.84
C GLY A 17 37.27 8.73 24.30
N LYS A 18 37.43 9.99 24.64
CA LYS A 18 37.48 10.45 26.05
C LYS A 18 37.09 11.92 26.29
N ASN A 19 36.10 12.51 25.70
CA ASN A 19 35.44 13.69 26.30
C ASN A 19 34.27 14.18 25.43
N ASN A 20 33.14 14.37 26.07
CA ASN A 20 31.88 14.96 25.59
C ASN A 20 30.75 13.99 25.18
N GLY A 21 30.38 13.04 26.03
CA GLY A 21 29.22 12.18 25.84
C GLY A 21 27.91 12.96 25.55
N ASN A 22 27.71 14.10 26.21
CA ASN A 22 26.50 14.93 26.04
C ASN A 22 26.42 15.61 24.66
N ASN A 23 27.56 16.01 24.06
CA ASN A 23 27.57 16.64 22.75
C ASN A 23 27.39 15.65 21.60
N LEU A 24 27.94 14.44 21.75
CA LEU A 24 27.77 13.35 20.79
C LEU A 24 26.32 12.82 20.79
N GLU A 25 25.72 12.71 21.97
CA GLU A 25 24.32 12.31 22.10
C GLU A 25 23.35 13.33 21.49
N GLN A 26 23.59 14.60 21.68
CA GLN A 26 22.79 15.66 21.05
C GLN A 26 22.95 15.70 19.53
N GLN A 27 24.16 15.51 19.01
CA GLN A 27 24.40 15.40 17.56
C GLN A 27 23.72 14.16 16.98
N TYR A 28 23.80 13.01 17.66
CA TYR A 28 23.12 11.78 17.26
C TYR A 28 21.60 11.97 17.21
N LYS A 29 20.99 12.52 18.26
CA LYS A 29 19.56 12.85 18.30
C LYS A 29 19.14 13.81 17.17
N LYS A 30 19.99 14.77 16.82
CA LYS A 30 19.75 15.72 15.73
C LYS A 30 19.82 15.05 14.35
N ILE A 31 20.80 14.17 14.13
CA ILE A 31 20.96 13.40 12.89
C ILE A 31 19.80 12.41 12.73
N MET A 32 19.45 11.68 13.81
CA MET A 32 18.32 10.74 13.79
C MET A 32 16.99 11.42 13.54
N ARG A 33 16.73 12.59 14.11
CA ARG A 33 15.53 13.40 13.82
C ARG A 33 15.49 13.85 12.37
N LYS A 34 16.62 14.30 11.81
CA LYS A 34 16.71 14.67 10.39
C LYS A 34 16.48 13.47 9.49
N LEU A 35 17.03 12.29 9.84
CA LEU A 35 16.87 11.05 9.08
C LEU A 35 15.41 10.58 9.10
N LEU A 36 14.78 10.57 10.26
CA LEU A 36 13.35 10.24 10.40
C LEU A 36 12.45 11.24 9.66
N PHE A 37 12.76 12.53 9.73
CA PHE A 37 12.02 13.57 9.01
C PHE A 37 12.20 13.46 7.49
N THR A 38 13.42 13.19 7.01
CA THR A 38 13.66 12.95 5.57
C THR A 38 13.00 11.67 5.08
N LEU A 39 13.02 10.59 5.87
CA LEU A 39 12.34 9.34 5.53
C LEU A 39 10.81 9.52 5.49
N SER A 40 10.25 10.28 6.44
CA SER A 40 8.81 10.58 6.46
C SER A 40 8.40 11.51 5.31
N MET A 41 9.22 12.51 4.97
CA MET A 41 8.99 13.38 3.81
C MET A 41 9.15 12.61 2.48
N LEU A 42 10.11 11.69 2.39
CA LEU A 42 10.25 10.79 1.23
C LEU A 42 9.01 9.90 1.07
N ALA A 43 8.50 9.34 2.16
CA ALA A 43 7.29 8.52 2.15
C ALA A 43 6.03 9.31 1.75
N LEU A 44 5.95 10.60 2.11
CA LEU A 44 4.82 11.48 1.77
C LEU A 44 4.94 12.09 0.35
N GLY A 45 6.18 12.31 -0.14
CA GLY A 45 6.42 12.97 -1.43
C GLY A 45 6.29 12.07 -2.66
N ILE A 46 6.40 10.75 -2.50
CA ILE A 46 6.42 9.79 -3.63
C ILE A 46 5.02 9.37 -4.07
N GLY A 47 3.98 9.70 -3.30
CA GLY A 47 2.58 9.41 -3.67
C GLY A 47 2.07 10.14 -4.91
N SER A 48 2.78 11.14 -5.43
CA SER A 48 2.29 12.02 -6.49
C SER A 48 2.76 11.69 -7.93
N THR A 49 3.81 10.89 -8.10
CA THR A 49 4.38 10.62 -9.44
C THR A 49 3.94 9.29 -10.06
N GLN A 50 3.25 8.42 -9.31
CA GLN A 50 2.75 7.13 -9.81
C GLN A 50 1.29 7.16 -10.28
N ALA A 51 0.70 8.31 -10.54
CA ALA A 51 -0.71 8.48 -10.88
C ALA A 51 -1.15 7.85 -12.23
N GLN A 52 -0.25 7.26 -13.01
CA GLN A 52 -0.57 6.67 -14.31
C GLN A 52 -0.45 5.14 -14.37
N ILE A 53 -0.01 4.47 -13.29
CA ILE A 53 0.10 3.02 -13.30
C ILE A 53 -1.09 2.41 -12.56
N ALA A 54 -2.00 1.79 -13.31
CA ALA A 54 -3.13 1.08 -12.72
C ALA A 54 -2.75 -0.39 -12.45
N TYR A 55 -2.97 -0.84 -11.22
CA TYR A 55 -2.88 -2.24 -10.83
C TYR A 55 -4.28 -2.82 -10.65
N GLN A 56 -4.42 -4.12 -10.96
CA GLN A 56 -5.66 -4.81 -10.66
C GLN A 56 -5.91 -4.75 -9.15
N LYS A 57 -7.14 -4.38 -8.76
CA LYS A 57 -7.56 -4.30 -7.35
C LYS A 57 -7.34 -5.65 -6.67
N ALA A 58 -6.50 -5.67 -5.65
CA ALA A 58 -6.23 -6.86 -4.85
C ALA A 58 -7.40 -7.16 -3.92
N LYS A 59 -7.79 -8.43 -3.80
CA LYS A 59 -8.72 -8.91 -2.79
C LYS A 59 -8.04 -9.03 -1.43
N PHE A 60 -8.82 -9.30 -0.39
CA PHE A 60 -8.28 -9.36 0.99
C PHE A 60 -7.14 -10.38 1.16
N LEU A 61 -7.25 -11.55 0.54
CA LEU A 61 -6.23 -12.61 0.61
C LEU A 61 -5.19 -12.56 -0.51
N ASP A 62 -5.24 -11.58 -1.41
CA ASP A 62 -4.24 -11.44 -2.46
C ASP A 62 -2.93 -10.89 -1.90
N ASN A 63 -1.80 -11.32 -2.52
CA ASN A 63 -0.44 -10.90 -2.18
C ASN A 63 -0.04 -11.20 -0.72
N VAL A 64 -0.61 -12.25 -0.14
CA VAL A 64 -0.21 -12.82 1.15
C VAL A 64 0.96 -13.77 0.92
N TYR A 65 1.89 -13.81 1.86
CA TYR A 65 3.00 -14.75 1.88
C TYR A 65 3.21 -15.33 3.26
N LEU A 66 3.73 -16.55 3.29
CA LEU A 66 4.21 -17.22 4.50
C LEU A 66 5.71 -17.47 4.34
N GLY A 67 6.48 -17.12 5.36
CA GLY A 67 7.92 -17.28 5.38
C GLY A 67 8.40 -18.09 6.57
N VAL A 68 9.56 -18.71 6.38
CA VAL A 68 10.37 -19.30 7.43
C VAL A 68 11.76 -18.71 7.37
N GLU A 69 12.37 -18.49 8.52
CA GLU A 69 13.69 -17.89 8.60
C GLU A 69 14.52 -18.49 9.71
N GLY A 70 15.83 -18.37 9.58
CA GLY A 70 16.79 -18.63 10.62
C GLY A 70 17.86 -17.55 10.61
N GLY A 71 18.48 -17.31 11.75
CA GLY A 71 19.46 -16.26 11.83
C GLY A 71 20.39 -16.40 13.02
N VAL A 72 21.36 -15.50 13.05
CA VAL A 72 22.28 -15.36 14.17
C VAL A 72 22.37 -13.90 14.56
N THR A 73 22.50 -13.63 15.86
CA THR A 73 22.70 -12.27 16.38
C THR A 73 23.91 -12.21 17.30
N THR A 74 24.51 -11.03 17.35
CA THR A 74 25.59 -10.67 18.26
C THR A 74 25.30 -9.32 18.91
N PRO A 75 25.82 -9.01 20.10
CA PRO A 75 25.67 -7.68 20.69
C PRO A 75 26.14 -6.56 19.74
N PHE A 76 25.37 -5.50 19.60
CA PHE A 76 25.66 -4.40 18.67
C PHE A 76 26.99 -3.69 19.00
N THR A 77 27.48 -3.81 20.21
CA THR A 77 28.76 -3.21 20.64
C THR A 77 29.99 -3.82 19.97
N LEU A 78 29.85 -4.98 19.31
CA LEU A 78 30.90 -5.71 18.57
C LEU A 78 32.23 -5.91 19.33
N LYS A 79 32.24 -5.77 20.66
CA LYS A 79 33.43 -6.02 21.47
C LYS A 79 33.89 -7.47 21.36
N ASN A 80 32.94 -8.40 21.27
CA ASN A 80 33.16 -9.81 21.00
C ASN A 80 32.07 -10.29 20.04
N ILE A 81 32.44 -10.90 18.93
CA ILE A 81 31.48 -11.45 17.95
C ILE A 81 30.86 -12.77 18.46
N ALA A 82 31.55 -13.47 19.33
CA ALA A 82 31.07 -14.72 19.97
C ALA A 82 30.76 -14.47 21.46
N PRO A 83 29.75 -15.17 22.05
CA PRO A 83 28.89 -16.19 21.41
C PRO A 83 27.82 -15.57 20.50
N LEU A 84 27.43 -16.31 19.43
CA LEU A 84 26.32 -15.99 18.58
C LEU A 84 25.03 -16.56 19.16
N ASN A 85 23.97 -15.75 19.22
CA ASN A 85 22.63 -16.24 19.53
C ASN A 85 21.97 -16.74 18.24
N THR A 86 21.44 -17.95 18.26
CA THR A 86 20.74 -18.56 17.12
C THR A 86 19.24 -18.29 17.21
N TRP A 87 18.63 -18.05 16.07
CA TRP A 87 17.22 -17.75 15.95
C TRP A 87 16.56 -18.59 14.86
N ALA A 88 15.29 -18.93 15.08
CA ALA A 88 14.42 -19.43 14.04
C ALA A 88 13.08 -18.67 14.12
N GLY A 89 12.42 -18.53 12.99
CA GLY A 89 11.18 -17.75 12.94
C GLY A 89 10.28 -18.06 11.79
N VAL A 90 9.10 -17.49 11.89
CA VAL A 90 8.06 -17.54 10.86
C VAL A 90 7.54 -16.14 10.60
N LYS A 91 7.21 -15.86 9.33
CA LYS A 91 6.61 -14.59 8.90
C LYS A 91 5.29 -14.85 8.18
N LEU A 92 4.24 -14.12 8.53
CA LEU A 92 3.01 -14.05 7.76
C LEU A 92 2.83 -12.61 7.30
N GLY A 93 2.97 -12.38 6.00
CA GLY A 93 2.95 -11.03 5.48
C GLY A 93 1.95 -10.82 4.35
N LYS A 94 1.66 -9.56 4.08
CA LYS A 94 0.82 -9.09 2.99
C LYS A 94 1.40 -7.85 2.36
N ASN A 95 1.52 -7.87 1.03
CA ASN A 95 1.85 -6.67 0.27
C ASN A 95 0.55 -5.96 -0.13
N PHE A 96 0.36 -4.72 0.31
CA PHE A 96 -0.81 -3.90 -0.01
C PHE A 96 -0.69 -3.25 -1.39
N SER A 97 0.56 -2.96 -1.78
CA SER A 97 0.95 -2.44 -3.08
C SER A 97 2.29 -3.04 -3.50
N PRO A 98 2.75 -2.84 -4.73
CA PRO A 98 4.10 -3.25 -5.11
C PRO A 98 5.22 -2.65 -4.25
N VAL A 99 4.96 -1.53 -3.55
CA VAL A 99 5.94 -0.79 -2.74
C VAL A 99 5.76 -1.07 -1.26
N TYR A 100 4.53 -1.12 -0.76
CA TYR A 100 4.25 -1.20 0.68
C TYR A 100 3.63 -2.53 1.08
N GLY A 101 4.08 -3.06 2.19
CA GLY A 101 3.54 -4.25 2.82
C GLY A 101 3.67 -4.21 4.33
N ALA A 102 3.21 -5.26 4.98
CA ALA A 102 3.42 -5.51 6.41
C ALA A 102 3.48 -7.01 6.67
N ASN A 103 4.12 -7.40 7.76
CA ASN A 103 4.14 -8.78 8.23
C ASN A 103 4.02 -8.88 9.75
N LEU A 104 3.50 -10.02 10.18
CA LEU A 104 3.61 -10.53 11.54
C LEU A 104 4.78 -11.51 11.55
N GLU A 105 5.69 -11.36 12.48
CA GLU A 105 6.88 -12.15 12.63
C GLU A 105 6.90 -12.79 14.03
N GLY A 106 7.19 -14.07 14.09
CA GLY A 106 7.47 -14.79 15.35
C GLY A 106 8.88 -15.32 15.30
N LEU A 107 9.73 -14.90 16.24
CA LEU A 107 11.13 -15.32 16.36
C LEU A 107 11.34 -16.01 17.68
N VAL A 108 12.11 -17.10 17.66
CA VAL A 108 12.55 -17.82 18.86
C VAL A 108 14.08 -17.89 18.86
N SER A 109 14.71 -17.43 19.93
CA SER A 109 16.14 -17.59 20.15
C SER A 109 16.42 -18.85 20.97
N PHE A 110 17.39 -19.62 20.53
CA PHE A 110 17.81 -20.86 21.17
C PHE A 110 19.19 -20.71 21.83
N GLY A 111 19.37 -21.30 22.99
CA GLY A 111 20.66 -21.41 23.66
C GLY A 111 21.08 -22.85 23.81
N ASP A 112 22.40 -23.10 23.78
CA ASP A 112 23.02 -24.40 24.01
C ASP A 112 23.04 -24.83 25.50
N HIS A 113 22.89 -23.83 26.40
CA HIS A 113 22.66 -24.06 27.82
C HIS A 113 21.34 -23.45 28.21
N GLY A 114 20.38 -24.26 28.66
CA GLY A 114 19.18 -23.72 29.31
C GLY A 114 19.62 -22.81 30.47
N MET A 115 18.95 -21.67 30.65
CA MET A 115 19.14 -20.93 31.89
C MET A 115 18.83 -21.86 33.07
N ALA A 116 19.60 -21.80 34.12
CA ALA A 116 19.59 -22.81 35.21
C ALA A 116 18.21 -23.10 35.81
N ASP A 117 17.27 -22.15 35.68
CA ASP A 117 15.91 -22.24 36.20
C ASP A 117 14.82 -22.26 35.14
N SER A 118 15.18 -22.21 33.84
CA SER A 118 14.21 -22.29 32.73
C SER A 118 14.09 -23.74 32.24
N HIS A 119 12.89 -24.27 32.19
CA HIS A 119 12.59 -25.61 31.69
C HIS A 119 12.47 -25.68 30.16
N THR A 120 12.91 -24.64 29.44
CA THR A 120 12.84 -24.52 28.00
C THR A 120 14.20 -24.26 27.37
N ILE A 121 14.40 -24.75 26.13
CA ILE A 121 15.56 -24.43 25.30
C ILE A 121 15.44 -23.05 24.66
N ALA A 122 14.23 -22.46 24.65
CA ALA A 122 14.01 -21.10 24.16
C ALA A 122 14.51 -20.09 25.20
N ARG A 123 15.30 -19.12 24.77
CA ARG A 123 15.76 -18.01 25.61
C ARG A 123 14.87 -16.79 25.46
N ILE A 124 14.49 -16.48 24.24
CA ILE A 124 13.65 -15.33 23.91
C ILE A 124 12.63 -15.78 22.89
N VAL A 125 11.39 -15.38 23.08
CA VAL A 125 10.35 -15.44 22.06
C VAL A 125 9.93 -14.02 21.75
N ASN A 126 9.98 -13.61 20.48
CA ASN A 126 9.62 -12.28 20.04
C ASN A 126 8.47 -12.34 19.03
N PHE A 127 7.45 -11.52 19.22
CA PHE A 127 6.35 -11.31 18.29
C PHE A 127 6.41 -9.89 17.77
N GLY A 128 6.64 -9.72 16.46
CA GLY A 128 6.79 -8.42 15.80
C GLY A 128 5.68 -8.14 14.81
N LEU A 129 5.33 -6.86 14.71
CA LEU A 129 4.54 -6.30 13.61
C LEU A 129 5.44 -5.35 12.84
N ASN A 130 5.79 -5.72 11.62
CA ASN A 130 6.73 -4.97 10.80
C ASN A 130 6.04 -4.38 9.57
N GLY A 131 6.38 -3.15 9.24
CA GLY A 131 6.09 -2.52 7.96
C GLY A 131 7.24 -2.74 6.98
N THR A 132 6.93 -2.96 5.72
CA THR A 132 7.93 -3.17 4.66
C THR A 132 7.77 -2.15 3.54
N VAL A 133 8.92 -1.69 3.02
CA VAL A 133 9.00 -0.80 1.86
C VAL A 133 9.93 -1.42 0.83
N ASN A 134 9.40 -1.80 -0.32
CA ASN A 134 10.20 -2.31 -1.42
C ASN A 134 10.89 -1.16 -2.14
N LEU A 135 12.15 -0.91 -1.80
CA LEU A 135 12.96 0.19 -2.34
C LEU A 135 13.19 0.04 -3.84
N THR A 136 13.35 -1.20 -4.32
CA THR A 136 13.51 -1.46 -5.75
C THR A 136 12.28 -1.04 -6.55
N ASN A 137 11.08 -1.29 -6.03
CA ASN A 137 9.82 -0.90 -6.68
C ASN A 137 9.45 0.58 -6.41
N LEU A 138 10.03 1.17 -5.38
CA LEU A 138 9.88 2.59 -5.07
C LEU A 138 10.63 3.47 -6.07
N PHE A 139 11.86 3.08 -6.40
CA PHE A 139 12.76 3.86 -7.28
C PHE A 139 12.78 3.39 -8.73
N MET A 140 12.25 2.19 -9.01
CA MET A 140 12.20 1.61 -10.35
C MET A 140 10.80 1.10 -10.64
N ASP A 141 10.45 1.03 -11.93
CA ASP A 141 9.17 0.44 -12.36
C ASP A 141 8.97 -0.97 -11.82
N TYR A 142 7.77 -1.23 -11.32
CA TYR A 142 7.37 -2.57 -10.92
C TYR A 142 7.28 -3.50 -12.13
N LYS A 143 7.96 -4.65 -12.05
CA LYS A 143 7.89 -5.75 -13.03
C LYS A 143 7.68 -7.06 -12.28
N PRO A 144 6.64 -7.85 -12.63
CA PRO A 144 6.37 -9.14 -11.94
C PRO A 144 7.52 -10.16 -12.07
N GLU A 145 8.34 -10.06 -13.14
CA GLU A 145 9.45 -10.98 -13.43
C GLU A 145 10.75 -10.61 -12.70
N LYS A 146 10.75 -9.52 -11.93
CA LYS A 146 11.94 -9.01 -11.26
C LYS A 146 12.59 -10.11 -10.42
N LYS A 147 13.88 -10.34 -10.63
CA LYS A 147 14.64 -11.41 -9.97
C LYS A 147 15.13 -10.99 -8.59
N PHE A 148 15.46 -9.71 -8.42
CA PHE A 148 16.02 -9.16 -7.19
C PHE A 148 15.22 -7.96 -6.72
N GLU A 149 15.01 -7.87 -5.40
CA GLU A 149 14.34 -6.76 -4.72
C GLU A 149 15.10 -6.40 -3.45
N LEU A 150 15.20 -5.11 -3.18
CA LEU A 150 15.73 -4.56 -1.94
C LEU A 150 14.54 -4.02 -1.15
N ILE A 151 14.33 -4.55 0.06
CA ILE A 151 13.17 -4.25 0.88
C ILE A 151 13.65 -3.77 2.24
N ALA A 152 13.26 -2.57 2.64
CA ALA A 152 13.46 -2.08 4.00
C ALA A 152 12.33 -2.60 4.89
N GLU A 153 12.68 -3.06 6.08
CA GLU A 153 11.75 -3.53 7.10
C GLU A 153 11.98 -2.77 8.40
N ALA A 154 10.90 -2.33 9.04
CA ALA A 154 10.94 -1.75 10.38
C ALA A 154 9.65 -2.04 11.12
N GLY A 155 9.76 -2.36 12.41
CA GLY A 155 8.59 -2.68 13.23
C GLY A 155 8.85 -2.64 14.71
N ILE A 156 7.79 -2.88 15.44
CA ILE A 156 7.77 -3.00 16.89
C ILE A 156 7.33 -4.40 17.26
N GLY A 157 7.80 -4.88 18.39
CA GLY A 157 7.50 -6.21 18.88
C GLY A 157 7.40 -6.26 20.39
N TYR A 158 6.99 -7.42 20.82
CA TYR A 158 6.90 -7.80 22.22
C TYR A 158 7.69 -9.09 22.40
N GLN A 159 8.63 -9.08 23.32
CA GLN A 159 9.46 -10.25 23.59
C GLN A 159 9.30 -10.75 25.02
N ILE A 160 9.39 -12.05 25.18
CA ILE A 160 9.41 -12.77 26.45
C ILE A 160 10.82 -13.33 26.60
N VAL A 161 11.49 -12.92 27.65
CA VAL A 161 12.85 -13.42 28.03
C VAL A 161 12.68 -14.42 29.13
N PHE A 162 13.04 -15.68 28.89
CA PHE A 162 12.90 -16.74 29.86
C PHE A 162 14.12 -16.80 30.79
N GLY A 163 13.88 -16.81 32.10
CA GLY A 163 14.90 -17.00 33.13
C GLY A 163 15.91 -15.83 33.17
N ASP A 164 15.45 -14.57 33.18
CA ASP A 164 16.35 -13.41 33.26
C ASP A 164 17.20 -13.46 34.53
N PRO A 165 18.56 -13.49 34.42
CA PRO A 165 19.47 -13.53 35.58
C PRO A 165 19.36 -12.27 36.45
N ASN A 166 18.87 -11.12 35.94
CA ASN A 166 18.67 -9.94 36.76
C ASN A 166 17.48 -10.08 37.72
N LEU A 167 16.45 -10.85 37.34
CA LEU A 167 15.31 -11.18 38.18
C LEU A 167 15.67 -12.28 39.22
N ILE A 168 16.58 -13.18 38.89
CA ILE A 168 17.07 -14.20 39.81
C ILE A 168 17.75 -13.57 41.04
N ALA A 169 18.49 -12.47 40.84
CA ALA A 169 19.17 -11.74 41.94
C ALA A 169 18.18 -11.09 42.93
N THR A 170 16.94 -10.86 42.53
CA THR A 170 15.88 -10.26 43.36
C THR A 170 14.91 -11.29 43.97
N HIS A 171 15.22 -12.61 43.90
CA HIS A 171 14.34 -13.73 44.35
C HIS A 171 13.02 -13.87 43.59
N ASN A 172 12.84 -13.14 42.47
CA ASN A 172 11.74 -13.29 41.54
C ASN A 172 12.25 -13.95 40.27
N ALA A 173 12.75 -15.21 40.40
CA ALA A 173 13.10 -16.01 39.22
C ALA A 173 11.83 -16.16 38.34
N GLY A 174 11.69 -15.34 37.32
CA GLY A 174 10.54 -15.29 36.45
C GLY A 174 10.95 -14.89 35.03
N ASP A 175 9.99 -15.07 34.14
CA ASP A 175 10.11 -14.59 32.79
C ASP A 175 9.89 -13.07 32.78
N ASP A 176 10.67 -12.33 32.04
CA ASP A 176 10.47 -10.91 31.81
C ASP A 176 9.84 -10.63 30.45
N THR A 177 9.10 -9.54 30.39
CA THR A 177 8.41 -9.12 29.17
C THR A 177 8.86 -7.73 28.79
N GLU A 178 9.36 -7.61 27.56
CA GLU A 178 10.00 -6.40 27.09
C GLU A 178 9.42 -5.95 25.76
N LEU A 179 9.48 -4.66 25.50
CA LEU A 179 9.19 -4.11 24.18
C LEU A 179 10.45 -4.20 23.32
N SER A 180 10.26 -4.62 22.07
CA SER A 180 11.32 -4.71 21.08
C SER A 180 11.01 -3.87 19.85
N ALA A 181 12.03 -3.59 19.07
CA ALA A 181 11.89 -3.09 17.71
C ALA A 181 12.89 -3.80 16.80
N LYS A 182 12.55 -3.92 15.54
CA LYS A 182 13.43 -4.45 14.50
C LYS A 182 13.57 -3.43 13.38
N THR A 183 14.79 -3.29 12.88
CA THR A 183 15.07 -2.53 11.65
C THR A 183 15.99 -3.36 10.79
N GLY A 184 15.60 -3.63 9.55
CA GLY A 184 16.32 -4.52 8.65
C GLY A 184 16.32 -4.04 7.22
N LEU A 185 17.24 -4.60 6.44
CA LEU A 185 17.32 -4.41 5.01
C LEU A 185 17.39 -5.78 4.34
N MET A 186 16.30 -6.18 3.70
CA MET A 186 16.16 -7.50 3.09
C MET A 186 16.63 -7.47 1.63
N PHE A 187 17.65 -8.26 1.32
CA PHE A 187 18.10 -8.56 -0.03
C PHE A 187 17.36 -9.80 -0.49
N ALA A 188 16.42 -9.64 -1.39
CA ALA A 188 15.46 -10.69 -1.74
C ALA A 188 15.60 -11.14 -3.20
N TRP A 189 15.67 -12.44 -3.44
CA TRP A 189 15.74 -13.07 -4.76
C TRP A 189 14.48 -13.87 -5.04
N ASN A 190 13.73 -13.46 -6.04
CA ASN A 190 12.52 -14.13 -6.50
C ASN A 190 12.88 -15.33 -7.38
N LEU A 191 12.55 -16.54 -6.93
CA LEU A 191 12.95 -17.81 -7.54
C LEU A 191 11.87 -18.38 -8.46
N GLY A 192 12.29 -19.19 -9.41
CA GLY A 192 11.42 -19.88 -10.36
C GLY A 192 10.76 -18.95 -11.40
N SER A 193 10.09 -19.53 -12.40
CA SER A 193 9.40 -18.78 -13.44
C SER A 193 8.18 -18.02 -12.94
N LYS A 194 7.45 -18.60 -12.00
CA LYS A 194 6.22 -18.01 -11.41
C LYS A 194 6.50 -17.02 -10.29
N LYS A 195 7.77 -16.91 -9.82
CA LYS A 195 8.16 -16.03 -8.70
C LYS A 195 7.35 -16.26 -7.41
N ALA A 196 6.90 -17.50 -7.19
CA ALA A 196 6.16 -17.89 -5.99
C ALA A 196 7.06 -18.00 -4.75
N LEU A 197 8.33 -18.36 -4.96
CA LEU A 197 9.33 -18.47 -3.90
C LEU A 197 10.24 -17.25 -3.92
N GLN A 198 10.59 -16.76 -2.73
CA GLN A 198 11.54 -15.67 -2.55
C GLN A 198 12.53 -16.08 -1.45
N PHE A 199 13.79 -16.24 -1.81
CA PHE A 199 14.88 -16.34 -0.86
C PHE A 199 15.33 -14.95 -0.44
N TYR A 200 15.74 -14.76 0.80
CA TYR A 200 16.29 -13.48 1.25
C TYR A 200 17.40 -13.64 2.28
N ALA A 201 18.25 -12.62 2.34
CA ALA A 201 19.20 -12.38 3.40
C ALA A 201 18.93 -10.97 3.96
N GLU A 202 18.82 -10.88 5.29
CA GLU A 202 18.41 -9.66 5.99
C GLU A 202 19.39 -9.34 7.12
N PRO A 203 20.39 -8.46 6.89
CA PRO A 203 21.04 -7.78 8.01
C PRO A 203 20.00 -6.92 8.73
N ALA A 204 19.94 -7.06 10.06
CA ALA A 204 18.96 -6.36 10.88
C ALA A 204 19.56 -5.95 12.22
N VAL A 205 18.94 -4.95 12.84
CA VAL A 205 19.20 -4.59 14.25
C VAL A 205 17.92 -4.88 15.04
N LEU A 206 18.08 -5.69 16.07
CA LEU A 206 17.03 -5.96 17.06
C LEU A 206 17.31 -5.07 18.26
N TRP A 207 16.35 -4.25 18.62
CA TRP A 207 16.41 -3.32 19.74
C TRP A 207 15.57 -3.88 20.89
N ASN A 208 16.15 -3.94 22.08
CA ASN A 208 15.36 -4.02 23.29
C ASN A 208 15.06 -2.60 23.75
N LEU A 209 13.78 -2.26 23.82
CA LEU A 209 13.32 -0.89 24.14
C LEU A 209 13.10 -0.67 25.63
N THR A 210 12.93 -1.75 26.40
CA THR A 210 12.71 -1.74 27.87
C THR A 210 13.58 -2.79 28.53
N PRO A 211 14.94 -2.62 28.55
CA PRO A 211 15.88 -3.67 28.95
C PRO A 211 15.87 -3.97 30.46
N GLY A 212 15.07 -3.31 31.24
CA GLY A 212 14.94 -3.54 32.69
C GLY A 212 13.56 -3.23 33.22
N PRO A 213 13.19 -3.82 34.37
CA PRO A 213 11.88 -3.63 34.99
C PRO A 213 11.60 -2.14 35.28
N GLY A 214 10.54 -1.61 34.67
CA GLY A 214 10.13 -0.22 34.85
C GLY A 214 10.90 0.82 34.03
N ASP A 215 11.75 0.38 33.11
CA ASP A 215 12.48 1.27 32.22
C ASP A 215 11.54 2.01 31.25
N ALA A 216 11.86 3.27 31.01
CA ALA A 216 11.19 4.03 29.96
C ALA A 216 11.65 3.54 28.57
N ILE A 217 10.74 3.58 27.60
CA ILE A 217 11.04 3.22 26.21
C ILE A 217 12.18 4.09 25.66
N HIS A 218 13.29 3.47 25.29
CA HIS A 218 14.43 4.15 24.69
C HIS A 218 15.23 3.21 23.76
N PHE A 219 15.98 3.80 22.83
CA PHE A 219 16.88 3.07 21.95
C PHE A 219 18.30 3.09 22.54
N ASP A 220 18.74 1.98 23.11
CA ASP A 220 20.09 1.81 23.67
C ASP A 220 20.90 0.85 22.82
N ARG A 221 22.11 1.28 22.41
CA ARG A 221 23.05 0.43 21.68
C ARG A 221 23.54 -0.76 22.52
N SER A 222 23.62 -0.60 23.84
CA SER A 222 24.09 -1.66 24.73
C SER A 222 23.10 -2.80 24.85
N ALA A 223 21.79 -2.50 24.65
CA ALA A 223 20.70 -3.46 24.66
C ALA A 223 20.28 -3.92 23.23
N ALA A 224 21.01 -3.49 22.20
CA ALA A 224 20.73 -3.86 20.83
C ALA A 224 21.59 -5.04 20.35
N GLN A 225 21.06 -5.80 19.39
CA GLN A 225 21.74 -6.92 18.74
C GLN A 225 21.80 -6.67 17.23
N LEU A 226 22.99 -6.91 16.65
CA LEU A 226 23.15 -6.96 15.20
C LEU A 226 22.92 -8.39 14.74
N GLY A 227 22.03 -8.59 13.79
CA GLY A 227 21.62 -9.89 13.28
C GLY A 227 21.82 -10.04 11.78
N LEU A 228 21.98 -11.28 11.37
CA LEU A 228 21.84 -11.69 9.97
C LEU A 228 20.83 -12.83 9.91
N PHE A 229 19.72 -12.59 9.24
CA PHE A 229 18.67 -13.57 9.01
C PHE A 229 18.68 -14.02 7.55
N VAL A 230 18.37 -15.28 7.32
CA VAL A 230 18.15 -15.85 6.00
C VAL A 230 16.83 -16.60 6.00
N GLY A 231 16.05 -16.49 4.93
CA GLY A 231 14.74 -17.10 4.91
C GLY A 231 14.19 -17.35 3.53
N LEU A 232 13.05 -18.03 3.52
CA LEU A 232 12.27 -18.33 2.34
C LEU A 232 10.83 -17.90 2.56
N ASN A 233 10.33 -17.06 1.66
CA ASN A 233 8.92 -16.67 1.60
C ASN A 233 8.22 -17.44 0.47
N TYR A 234 7.06 -18.00 0.73
CA TYR A 234 6.16 -18.52 -0.27
C TYR A 234 5.00 -17.54 -0.47
N LYS A 235 4.91 -16.96 -1.65
CA LYS A 235 3.83 -16.06 -2.06
C LYS A 235 2.63 -16.89 -2.52
N PHE A 236 1.49 -16.73 -1.87
CA PHE A 236 0.27 -17.44 -2.26
C PHE A 236 -0.26 -16.93 -3.60
N LYS A 237 -1.01 -17.80 -4.27
CA LYS A 237 -1.66 -17.45 -5.54
C LYS A 237 -2.78 -16.43 -5.29
N THR A 238 -2.76 -15.36 -6.04
CA THR A 238 -3.75 -14.29 -5.97
C THR A 238 -4.98 -14.59 -6.85
N SER A 239 -6.04 -13.81 -6.68
CA SER A 239 -7.26 -13.93 -7.49
C SER A 239 -7.06 -13.64 -8.98
N ASN A 240 -5.93 -13.00 -9.36
CA ASN A 240 -5.56 -12.77 -10.75
C ASN A 240 -4.85 -13.97 -11.43
N GLY A 241 -4.68 -15.08 -10.69
CA GLY A 241 -4.04 -16.31 -11.18
C GLY A 241 -2.51 -16.32 -11.12
N THR A 242 -1.88 -15.25 -10.64
CA THR A 242 -0.42 -15.12 -10.46
C THR A 242 -0.04 -15.06 -8.97
N HIS A 243 1.25 -14.91 -8.66
CA HIS A 243 1.77 -14.67 -7.31
C HIS A 243 2.18 -13.22 -7.09
N ASN A 244 1.79 -12.32 -8.01
CA ASN A 244 2.25 -10.94 -8.06
C ASN A 244 1.10 -10.00 -8.41
N PHE A 245 1.33 -8.69 -8.29
CA PHE A 245 0.40 -7.68 -8.77
C PHE A 245 0.33 -7.72 -10.30
N LYS A 246 -0.89 -7.60 -10.85
CA LYS A 246 -1.10 -7.45 -12.29
C LYS A 246 -1.18 -5.96 -12.61
N LYS A 247 -0.26 -5.51 -13.46
CA LYS A 247 -0.26 -4.16 -14.03
C LYS A 247 -1.19 -4.14 -15.24
N TYR A 248 -2.02 -3.10 -15.36
CA TYR A 248 -2.75 -2.83 -16.59
C TYR A 248 -1.89 -2.01 -17.53
N ASP A 249 -1.82 -2.42 -18.78
CA ASP A 249 -1.26 -1.61 -19.86
C ASP A 249 -2.36 -0.66 -20.35
N ILE A 250 -2.30 0.59 -19.85
CA ILE A 250 -3.28 1.63 -20.18
C ILE A 250 -3.17 2.00 -21.67
N GLY A 251 -1.97 1.93 -22.25
CA GLY A 251 -1.76 2.18 -23.68
C GLY A 251 -2.50 1.14 -24.53
N ALA A 252 -2.23 -0.15 -24.30
CA ALA A 252 -2.90 -1.23 -25.01
C ALA A 252 -4.42 -1.21 -24.83
N LEU A 253 -4.92 -0.88 -23.63
CA LEU A 253 -6.36 -0.74 -23.38
C LEU A 253 -6.98 0.44 -24.14
N ASN A 254 -6.28 1.57 -24.25
CA ASN A 254 -6.74 2.70 -25.04
C ASN A 254 -6.73 2.38 -26.55
N ASP A 255 -5.73 1.67 -27.01
CA ASP A 255 -5.66 1.24 -28.42
C ASP A 255 -6.77 0.24 -28.75
N GLU A 256 -7.07 -0.70 -27.84
CA GLU A 256 -8.21 -1.62 -27.98
C GLU A 256 -9.56 -0.86 -27.95
N ILE A 257 -9.73 0.10 -27.06
CA ILE A 257 -10.92 0.96 -27.04
C ILE A 257 -11.06 1.74 -28.35
N ASN A 258 -9.99 2.29 -28.88
CA ASN A 258 -10.01 3.04 -30.13
C ASN A 258 -10.28 2.14 -31.32
N SER A 259 -9.72 0.93 -31.36
CA SER A 259 -10.00 -0.05 -32.42
C SER A 259 -11.47 -0.53 -32.38
N LEU A 260 -12.00 -0.81 -31.18
CA LEU A 260 -13.41 -1.19 -31.03
C LEU A 260 -14.37 -0.04 -31.39
N ARG A 261 -13.98 1.22 -31.14
CA ARG A 261 -14.76 2.40 -31.61
C ARG A 261 -14.74 2.50 -33.12
N ALA A 262 -13.56 2.32 -33.75
CA ALA A 262 -13.45 2.32 -35.19
C ALA A 262 -14.25 1.18 -35.84
N GLU A 263 -14.25 -0.02 -35.25
CA GLU A 263 -15.10 -1.13 -35.71
C GLU A 263 -16.60 -0.84 -35.57
N LEU A 264 -17.02 -0.19 -34.48
CA LEU A 264 -18.40 0.23 -34.27
C LEU A 264 -18.84 1.31 -35.29
N GLU A 265 -17.94 2.22 -35.62
CA GLU A 265 -18.17 3.23 -36.65
C GLU A 265 -18.18 2.64 -38.08
N ALA A 266 -17.33 1.62 -38.30
CA ALA A 266 -17.23 0.92 -39.60
C ALA A 266 -18.35 -0.07 -39.84
N LYS A 267 -19.06 -0.55 -38.79
CA LYS A 267 -20.23 -1.45 -38.99
C LYS A 267 -21.38 -0.67 -39.66
N PRO A 268 -21.77 -1.10 -40.89
CA PRO A 268 -22.73 -0.35 -41.68
C PRO A 268 -24.07 -0.17 -40.96
N LYS A 269 -24.65 1.00 -41.10
CA LYS A 269 -26.03 1.34 -40.68
C LYS A 269 -27.13 0.44 -41.31
N GLU A 270 -26.76 -0.56 -42.11
CA GLU A 270 -27.70 -1.38 -42.88
C GLU A 270 -28.49 -2.40 -42.04
N VAL A 271 -27.88 -2.99 -41.00
CA VAL A 271 -28.58 -3.99 -40.16
C VAL A 271 -29.75 -3.37 -39.37
N VAL A 272 -29.72 -2.06 -39.11
CA VAL A 272 -30.80 -1.38 -38.40
C VAL A 272 -32.00 -1.10 -39.34
N LYS A 273 -31.79 -1.02 -40.66
CA LYS A 273 -32.89 -0.75 -41.61
C LYS A 273 -33.75 -1.98 -41.90
N GLU A 274 -33.21 -3.18 -41.88
CA GLU A 274 -33.98 -4.41 -42.16
C GLU A 274 -34.80 -4.86 -40.96
N VAL A 275 -34.26 -4.80 -39.74
CA VAL A 275 -35.03 -5.16 -38.51
C VAL A 275 -36.16 -4.18 -38.23
N VAL A 276 -36.02 -2.89 -38.67
CA VAL A 276 -37.08 -1.88 -38.52
C VAL A 276 -38.22 -2.08 -39.52
N LYS A 277 -38.00 -2.77 -40.66
CA LYS A 277 -39.08 -2.98 -41.64
C LYS A 277 -40.06 -4.11 -41.27
N GLU A 278 -39.64 -5.11 -40.49
CA GLU A 278 -40.52 -6.22 -40.07
C GLU A 278 -41.34 -5.92 -38.80
N VAL A 279 -40.90 -4.99 -37.93
CA VAL A 279 -41.55 -4.68 -36.63
C VAL A 279 -42.60 -3.53 -36.74
N ILE A 280 -42.67 -2.82 -37.87
CA ILE A 280 -43.58 -1.63 -38.04
C ILE A 280 -44.97 -2.04 -38.52
N LYS A 281 -45.45 -3.29 -38.32
CA LYS A 281 -46.83 -3.57 -38.72
C LYS A 281 -47.87 -3.47 -37.62
N GLU A 282 -47.53 -3.39 -36.35
CA GLU A 282 -48.56 -3.25 -35.30
C GLU A 282 -48.01 -2.60 -34.00
N VAL A 283 -47.78 -1.27 -33.93
CA VAL A 283 -47.85 -0.53 -32.66
C VAL A 283 -48.13 0.96 -32.97
N PRO A 284 -49.05 1.61 -32.24
CA PRO A 284 -49.39 3.03 -32.52
C PRO A 284 -48.25 3.99 -32.16
N THR A 285 -48.10 4.92 -33.01
CA THR A 285 -47.08 5.98 -33.08
C THR A 285 -46.83 6.70 -31.75
N VAL A 286 -45.72 6.34 -31.06
CA VAL A 286 -45.05 7.26 -30.14
C VAL A 286 -43.86 7.87 -30.88
N SER A 287 -43.89 9.17 -31.10
CA SER A 287 -42.84 9.91 -31.79
C SER A 287 -41.53 9.84 -30.98
N THR A 288 -40.63 8.97 -31.38
CA THR A 288 -39.27 8.95 -30.86
C THR A 288 -38.47 10.00 -31.61
N GLN A 289 -38.37 11.20 -31.05
CA GLN A 289 -37.42 12.21 -31.54
C GLN A 289 -36.01 11.61 -31.40
N LYS A 290 -35.33 11.48 -32.52
CA LYS A 290 -33.93 11.07 -32.62
C LYS A 290 -33.09 12.22 -32.05
N VAL A 291 -32.68 12.06 -30.79
CA VAL A 291 -31.84 13.06 -30.11
C VAL A 291 -30.42 12.90 -30.64
N CYS A 292 -29.96 13.84 -31.47
CA CYS A 292 -28.56 13.96 -31.81
C CYS A 292 -27.82 14.53 -30.61
N VAL A 293 -26.91 13.74 -30.00
CA VAL A 293 -26.03 14.20 -28.93
C VAL A 293 -24.74 14.71 -29.56
N GLU A 294 -24.51 16.02 -29.46
CA GLU A 294 -23.33 16.66 -30.06
C GLU A 294 -22.08 16.43 -29.19
N ASN A 295 -22.22 16.51 -27.86
CA ASN A 295 -21.10 16.38 -26.94
C ASN A 295 -21.50 15.68 -25.63
N LEU A 296 -20.53 14.99 -25.01
CA LEU A 296 -20.66 14.39 -23.69
C LEU A 296 -19.69 15.05 -22.71
N VAL A 297 -20.20 15.48 -21.56
CA VAL A 297 -19.37 16.00 -20.47
C VAL A 297 -19.50 15.08 -19.25
N PHE A 298 -18.37 14.60 -18.76
CA PHE A 298 -18.32 13.71 -17.61
C PHE A 298 -17.91 14.50 -16.36
N VAL A 299 -18.66 14.29 -15.26
CA VAL A 299 -18.42 14.89 -13.96
C VAL A 299 -18.18 13.78 -12.95
N THR A 300 -17.02 13.73 -12.35
CA THR A 300 -16.64 12.72 -11.33
C THR A 300 -16.91 13.21 -9.92
N PHE A 301 -17.24 12.28 -9.02
CA PHE A 301 -17.51 12.56 -7.61
C PHE A 301 -16.66 11.69 -6.69
N ALA A 302 -16.32 12.22 -5.51
CA ALA A 302 -15.74 11.43 -4.45
C ALA A 302 -16.74 10.38 -3.90
N GLN A 303 -16.23 9.35 -3.24
CA GLN A 303 -17.05 8.29 -2.66
C GLN A 303 -18.09 8.85 -1.67
N GLY A 304 -19.35 8.47 -1.86
CA GLY A 304 -20.45 8.93 -1.02
C GLY A 304 -20.78 10.43 -1.11
N LYS A 305 -20.17 11.16 -2.05
CA LYS A 305 -20.34 12.62 -2.19
C LYS A 305 -21.03 12.98 -3.50
N TYR A 306 -21.69 14.15 -3.50
CA TYR A 306 -22.39 14.75 -4.65
C TYR A 306 -22.09 16.24 -4.85
N TYR A 307 -21.08 16.81 -4.16
CA TYR A 307 -20.66 18.20 -4.39
C TYR A 307 -19.73 18.31 -5.61
N LEU A 308 -19.83 19.43 -6.35
CA LEU A 308 -19.01 19.73 -7.51
C LEU A 308 -17.64 20.27 -7.07
N THR A 309 -16.57 19.63 -7.54
CA THR A 309 -15.21 20.16 -7.42
C THR A 309 -14.99 21.33 -8.39
N ASN A 310 -13.89 22.07 -8.21
CA ASN A 310 -13.53 23.14 -9.11
C ASN A 310 -13.25 22.63 -10.53
N GLU A 311 -12.66 21.45 -10.67
CA GLU A 311 -12.40 20.77 -11.96
C GLU A 311 -13.71 20.38 -12.62
N ALA A 312 -14.67 19.84 -11.87
CA ALA A 312 -15.99 19.52 -12.38
C ALA A 312 -16.74 20.77 -12.90
N LYS A 313 -16.69 21.87 -12.14
CA LYS A 313 -17.25 23.17 -12.58
C LYS A 313 -16.57 23.67 -13.85
N LYS A 314 -15.23 23.51 -13.94
CA LYS A 314 -14.46 23.91 -15.12
C LYS A 314 -14.89 23.14 -16.38
N SER A 315 -15.09 21.80 -16.25
CA SER A 315 -15.61 20.97 -17.34
C SER A 315 -17.04 21.36 -17.74
N LEU A 316 -17.93 21.64 -16.78
CA LEU A 316 -19.29 22.08 -17.03
C LEU A 316 -19.35 23.48 -17.66
N ASN A 317 -18.33 24.31 -17.44
CA ASN A 317 -18.23 25.66 -18.01
C ASN A 317 -18.04 25.66 -19.54
N SER A 318 -17.64 24.54 -20.14
CA SER A 318 -17.53 24.39 -21.59
C SER A 318 -18.90 24.37 -22.28
N ILE A 319 -19.99 24.07 -21.55
CA ILE A 319 -21.36 24.05 -22.10
C ILE A 319 -21.88 25.47 -22.23
N LYS A 320 -22.34 25.82 -23.43
CA LYS A 320 -22.84 27.16 -23.74
C LYS A 320 -24.23 27.41 -23.13
N ALA A 321 -24.49 28.62 -22.70
CA ALA A 321 -25.84 29.02 -22.30
C ALA A 321 -26.82 28.84 -23.48
N GLY A 322 -28.04 28.43 -23.16
CA GLY A 322 -29.08 28.11 -24.17
C GLY A 322 -28.99 26.69 -24.75
N SER A 323 -27.92 25.91 -24.47
CA SER A 323 -27.86 24.50 -24.88
C SER A 323 -28.89 23.67 -24.11
N HIS A 324 -29.50 22.69 -24.79
CA HIS A 324 -30.35 21.69 -24.18
C HIS A 324 -29.54 20.52 -23.69
N VAL A 325 -29.73 20.09 -22.45
CA VAL A 325 -28.94 18.98 -21.86
C VAL A 325 -29.81 18.00 -21.11
N GLN A 326 -29.39 16.75 -21.16
CA GLN A 326 -29.86 15.67 -20.29
C GLN A 326 -28.75 15.24 -19.33
N VAL A 327 -29.04 15.15 -18.03
CA VAL A 327 -28.06 14.79 -17.00
C VAL A 327 -28.41 13.43 -16.41
N VAL A 328 -27.48 12.51 -16.44
CA VAL A 328 -27.63 11.17 -15.87
C VAL A 328 -26.60 10.95 -14.78
N GLY A 329 -27.05 10.84 -13.52
CA GLY A 329 -26.19 10.52 -12.38
C GLY A 329 -26.10 9.02 -12.14
N THR A 330 -24.93 8.53 -11.73
CA THR A 330 -24.69 7.12 -11.38
C THR A 330 -24.02 6.98 -10.02
N ALA A 331 -24.11 5.79 -9.42
CA ALA A 331 -23.43 5.42 -8.18
C ALA A 331 -22.65 4.12 -8.35
N SER A 332 -21.61 3.95 -7.53
CA SER A 332 -20.84 2.70 -7.43
C SER A 332 -21.64 1.64 -6.69
N PRO A 333 -21.33 0.33 -6.86
CA PRO A 333 -22.05 -0.77 -6.23
C PRO A 333 -21.84 -0.89 -4.71
N GLU A 334 -21.00 -0.02 -4.13
CA GLU A 334 -20.78 0.02 -2.68
C GLU A 334 -21.98 0.67 -1.96
N GLY A 335 -22.53 -0.02 -0.97
CA GLY A 335 -23.69 0.46 -0.19
C GLY A 335 -25.03 -0.14 -0.60
N SER A 336 -26.10 0.26 0.09
CA SER A 336 -27.45 -0.26 -0.21
C SER A 336 -28.04 0.34 -1.49
N LYS A 337 -28.92 -0.40 -2.15
CA LYS A 337 -29.63 0.07 -3.35
C LYS A 337 -30.32 1.40 -3.12
N ALA A 338 -31.06 1.53 -2.01
CA ALA A 338 -31.79 2.77 -1.67
C ALA A 338 -30.87 3.97 -1.42
N PHE A 339 -29.66 3.75 -0.89
CA PHE A 339 -28.65 4.80 -0.75
C PHE A 339 -28.09 5.21 -2.11
N ASN A 340 -27.76 4.24 -2.97
CA ASN A 340 -27.19 4.49 -4.29
C ASN A 340 -28.19 5.16 -5.24
N ASP A 341 -29.47 4.82 -5.17
CA ASP A 341 -30.54 5.47 -5.94
C ASP A 341 -30.65 6.96 -5.55
N ARG A 342 -30.65 7.27 -4.25
CA ARG A 342 -30.66 8.68 -3.77
C ARG A 342 -29.37 9.43 -4.11
N LEU A 343 -28.21 8.78 -3.96
CA LEU A 343 -26.91 9.40 -4.25
C LEU A 343 -26.76 9.74 -5.74
N SER A 344 -27.20 8.83 -6.63
CA SER A 344 -27.17 9.07 -8.08
C SER A 344 -28.11 10.21 -8.48
N GLN A 345 -29.29 10.29 -7.89
CA GLN A 345 -30.22 11.41 -8.11
C GLN A 345 -29.61 12.73 -7.61
N SER A 346 -29.07 12.78 -6.40
CA SER A 346 -28.40 13.98 -5.87
C SER A 346 -27.24 14.47 -6.75
N ARG A 347 -26.52 13.54 -7.41
CA ARG A 347 -25.46 13.87 -8.37
C ARG A 347 -26.00 14.48 -9.64
N ALA A 348 -27.09 13.94 -10.18
CA ALA A 348 -27.78 14.54 -11.34
C ALA A 348 -28.29 15.93 -11.00
N ASP A 349 -28.95 16.07 -9.85
CA ASP A 349 -29.58 17.34 -9.43
C ASP A 349 -28.55 18.44 -9.20
N VAL A 350 -27.41 18.17 -8.57
CA VAL A 350 -26.36 19.19 -8.32
C VAL A 350 -25.75 19.69 -9.65
N VAL A 351 -25.55 18.79 -10.62
CA VAL A 351 -25.05 19.17 -11.96
C VAL A 351 -26.10 19.98 -12.70
N ALA A 352 -27.35 19.52 -12.70
CA ALA A 352 -28.48 20.23 -13.36
C ALA A 352 -28.68 21.63 -12.77
N ASN A 353 -28.69 21.77 -11.45
CA ASN A 353 -28.80 23.06 -10.77
C ASN A 353 -27.65 24.02 -11.11
N TYR A 354 -26.42 23.50 -11.15
CA TYR A 354 -25.27 24.31 -11.57
C TYR A 354 -25.38 24.80 -13.00
N LEU A 355 -25.76 23.93 -13.94
CA LEU A 355 -25.94 24.28 -15.35
C LEU A 355 -27.14 25.25 -15.57
N LYS A 356 -28.24 25.03 -14.84
CA LYS A 356 -29.41 25.94 -14.86
C LYS A 356 -29.03 27.36 -14.42
N GLY A 357 -28.20 27.47 -13.35
CA GLY A 357 -27.66 28.75 -12.88
C GLY A 357 -26.80 29.50 -13.93
N ARG A 358 -26.33 28.77 -14.96
CA ARG A 358 -25.56 29.32 -16.09
C ARG A 358 -26.35 29.53 -17.36
N GLY A 359 -27.68 29.39 -17.30
CA GLY A 359 -28.56 29.60 -18.46
C GLY A 359 -28.62 28.41 -19.42
N VAL A 360 -28.22 27.21 -19.01
CA VAL A 360 -28.38 25.97 -19.78
C VAL A 360 -29.78 25.40 -19.52
N ILE A 361 -30.44 24.89 -20.55
CA ILE A 361 -31.79 24.31 -20.47
C ILE A 361 -31.65 22.82 -20.11
N ILE A 362 -32.25 22.45 -18.98
CA ILE A 362 -32.21 21.05 -18.50
C ILE A 362 -33.49 20.35 -18.98
N ASP A 363 -33.36 19.45 -19.93
CA ASP A 363 -34.47 18.62 -20.40
C ASP A 363 -34.83 17.52 -19.40
N GLU A 364 -33.82 16.89 -18.83
CA GLU A 364 -34.00 15.82 -17.85
C GLU A 364 -32.78 15.72 -16.90
N ALA A 365 -33.02 15.37 -15.64
CA ALA A 365 -31.99 15.07 -14.64
C ALA A 365 -32.38 13.82 -13.86
N THR A 366 -31.73 12.70 -14.15
CA THR A 366 -32.15 11.38 -13.66
C THR A 366 -31.00 10.64 -12.99
N GLY A 367 -31.25 10.09 -11.80
CA GLY A 367 -30.35 9.14 -11.12
C GLY A 367 -30.63 7.71 -11.56
N LYS A 368 -29.66 7.03 -12.13
CA LYS A 368 -29.78 5.62 -12.59
C LYS A 368 -29.31 4.60 -11.53
N GLY A 369 -28.97 5.03 -10.30
CA GLY A 369 -28.45 4.14 -9.27
C GLY A 369 -27.12 3.52 -9.67
N VAL A 370 -26.92 2.25 -9.34
CA VAL A 370 -25.73 1.48 -9.72
C VAL A 370 -25.83 1.05 -11.18
N GLN A 371 -24.82 1.39 -11.95
CA GLN A 371 -24.69 0.96 -13.34
C GLN A 371 -23.44 0.10 -13.51
N GLY A 372 -23.62 -1.23 -13.72
CA GLY A 372 -22.53 -2.19 -13.87
C GLY A 372 -21.88 -2.61 -12.54
N VAL A 373 -20.80 -3.37 -12.65
CA VAL A 373 -20.06 -3.96 -11.51
C VAL A 373 -18.81 -3.15 -11.11
N THR A 374 -18.53 -2.08 -11.84
CA THR A 374 -17.36 -1.20 -11.61
C THR A 374 -17.75 0.08 -10.88
N SER A 375 -16.76 0.80 -10.38
CA SER A 375 -16.96 2.07 -9.66
C SER A 375 -17.40 3.18 -10.63
N ASN A 376 -18.70 3.49 -10.67
CA ASN A 376 -19.30 4.53 -11.50
C ASN A 376 -19.75 5.73 -10.65
N ARG A 377 -18.79 6.55 -10.20
CA ARG A 377 -19.02 7.76 -9.37
C ARG A 377 -19.07 9.01 -10.24
N LEU A 378 -20.02 9.07 -11.17
CA LEU A 378 -20.06 10.16 -12.16
C LEU A 378 -21.49 10.62 -12.47
N ALA A 379 -21.58 11.79 -13.07
CA ALA A 379 -22.73 12.21 -13.84
C ALA A 379 -22.29 12.47 -15.28
N VAL A 380 -23.11 12.06 -16.24
CA VAL A 380 -22.92 12.29 -17.67
C VAL A 380 -23.91 13.35 -18.11
N VAL A 381 -23.39 14.39 -18.76
CA VAL A 381 -24.21 15.45 -19.38
C VAL A 381 -24.19 15.23 -20.88
N TYR A 382 -25.36 14.97 -21.43
CA TYR A 382 -25.58 14.82 -22.86
C TYR A 382 -26.03 16.19 -23.40
N VAL A 383 -25.19 16.84 -24.21
CA VAL A 383 -25.49 18.12 -24.86
C VAL A 383 -26.14 17.83 -26.22
N LYS A 384 -27.32 18.40 -26.44
CA LYS A 384 -28.11 18.24 -27.67
C LYS A 384 -27.82 19.36 -28.63
#